data_9b955d2f73c6a07a3c67fc27476d8d0c
#
_entry.id   9b955d2f73c6a07a3c67fc27476d8d0c
#
_cell.length_a   1.000
_cell.length_b   1.000
_cell.length_c   1.000
_cell.angle_alpha   90.00
_cell.angle_beta   90.00
_cell.angle_gamma   90.00
#
_symmetry.space_group_name_H-M   'P 1'
#
loop_
_entity.id
_entity.type
_entity.pdbx_description
1 polymer ?
#
loop_
_entity_poly.entity_id
_entity_poly.type
_entity_poly.pdbx_seq_one_letter_code
_entity_poly.pdbx_strand_id
1 'polypeptide(L)'
;MKKKSPTFISNYFVFLIVVGLIGCSEKPAKKPPTSRPPLKVEPNTPAPLEKDIPEPVIVTEKTRETYQWYCAQCHGIKGKGDGINAKFLTVPPRNHTKAHYLETRTDEQFFEAIKFGGLSVGRAPCMPAWGNTLSDSTIRELVRYIRELCQCEAL
;
A
#
# COMPACT_ATOMS: atom_id res chain seq x y z
N MET A 1 -54.19 -43.71 -20.28
CA MET A 1 -54.32 -42.39 -19.65
C MET A 1 -53.14 -41.54 -20.11
N LYS A 2 -53.35 -40.61 -21.07
CA LYS A 2 -52.31 -39.76 -21.67
C LYS A 2 -52.26 -38.46 -20.90
N LYS A 3 -51.11 -38.13 -20.21
CA LYS A 3 -50.85 -36.82 -19.58
C LYS A 3 -50.38 -35.87 -20.64
N LYS A 4 -51.12 -34.77 -20.82
CA LYS A 4 -50.75 -33.62 -21.65
C LYS A 4 -49.74 -32.75 -20.93
N SER A 5 -48.63 -32.42 -21.60
CA SER A 5 -47.66 -31.43 -21.17
C SER A 5 -48.17 -30.00 -21.45
N PRO A 6 -47.97 -29.04 -20.58
CA PRO A 6 -48.27 -27.63 -20.87
C PRO A 6 -47.17 -27.00 -21.71
N THR A 7 -47.62 -26.34 -22.77
CA THR A 7 -46.80 -25.52 -23.68
C THR A 7 -46.34 -24.22 -22.96
N PHE A 8 -45.04 -24.06 -22.82
CA PHE A 8 -44.45 -22.80 -22.33
C PHE A 8 -44.47 -21.77 -23.47
N ILE A 9 -45.30 -20.73 -23.32
CA ILE A 9 -45.31 -19.57 -24.18
C ILE A 9 -44.14 -18.67 -23.75
N SER A 10 -43.13 -18.64 -24.62
CA SER A 10 -41.96 -17.75 -24.47
C SER A 10 -42.36 -16.32 -24.84
N ASN A 11 -42.55 -15.48 -23.83
CA ASN A 11 -42.72 -14.03 -24.04
C ASN A 11 -41.35 -13.40 -24.34
N TYR A 12 -41.07 -13.18 -25.61
CA TYR A 12 -39.96 -12.33 -26.05
C TYR A 12 -40.31 -10.86 -25.75
N PHE A 13 -39.79 -10.36 -24.64
CA PHE A 13 -39.74 -8.92 -24.40
C PHE A 13 -38.64 -8.32 -25.27
N VAL A 14 -39.07 -7.64 -26.32
CA VAL A 14 -38.19 -6.81 -27.14
C VAL A 14 -37.83 -5.56 -26.33
N PHE A 15 -36.63 -5.54 -25.72
CA PHE A 15 -36.06 -4.37 -25.11
C PHE A 15 -35.49 -3.47 -26.21
N LEU A 16 -36.20 -2.41 -26.55
CA LEU A 16 -35.68 -1.31 -27.36
C LEU A 16 -34.62 -0.57 -26.53
N ILE A 17 -33.36 -0.82 -26.83
CA ILE A 17 -32.25 -0.05 -26.31
C ILE A 17 -32.20 1.30 -27.03
N VAL A 18 -32.70 2.34 -26.37
CA VAL A 18 -32.46 3.73 -26.78
C VAL A 18 -31.03 4.06 -26.40
N VAL A 19 -30.13 4.01 -27.38
CA VAL A 19 -28.76 4.50 -27.24
C VAL A 19 -28.81 6.02 -27.25
N GLY A 20 -28.92 6.62 -26.06
CA GLY A 20 -28.71 8.04 -25.86
C GLY A 20 -27.21 8.38 -26.04
N LEU A 21 -26.85 9.04 -27.10
CA LEU A 21 -25.55 9.67 -27.32
C LEU A 21 -25.35 10.77 -26.27
N ILE A 22 -24.77 10.43 -25.15
CA ILE A 22 -24.24 11.43 -24.20
C ILE A 22 -22.92 11.91 -24.78
N GLY A 23 -22.99 13.03 -25.52
CA GLY A 23 -21.82 13.75 -25.99
C GLY A 23 -21.00 14.23 -24.78
N CYS A 24 -19.80 13.70 -24.57
CA CYS A 24 -18.82 14.31 -23.71
C CYS A 24 -18.43 15.66 -24.29
N SER A 25 -18.97 16.74 -23.69
CA SER A 25 -18.50 18.10 -23.97
C SER A 25 -17.12 18.25 -23.29
N GLU A 26 -16.05 18.12 -24.07
CA GLU A 26 -14.72 18.52 -23.67
C GLU A 26 -14.68 20.02 -23.43
N LYS A 27 -14.58 20.44 -22.17
CA LYS A 27 -14.20 21.82 -21.84
C LYS A 27 -12.79 22.06 -22.33
N PRO A 28 -12.52 23.14 -23.11
CA PRO A 28 -11.15 23.44 -23.51
C PRO A 28 -10.28 23.71 -22.30
N ALA A 29 -9.18 22.95 -22.18
CA ALA A 29 -8.18 23.13 -21.14
C ALA A 29 -7.62 24.56 -21.23
N LYS A 30 -7.74 25.31 -20.13
CA LYS A 30 -7.10 26.64 -20.01
C LYS A 30 -5.59 26.44 -20.14
N LYS A 31 -5.01 27.07 -21.19
CA LYS A 31 -3.57 27.17 -21.41
C LYS A 31 -2.90 27.72 -20.14
N PRO A 32 -1.85 27.10 -19.61
CA PRO A 32 -1.15 27.64 -18.44
C PRO A 32 -0.52 28.99 -18.76
N PRO A 33 -0.49 29.94 -17.81
CA PRO A 33 0.09 31.27 -18.02
C PRO A 33 1.59 31.16 -18.31
N THR A 34 2.02 31.71 -19.45
CA THR A 34 3.39 31.69 -19.98
C THR A 34 4.23 32.85 -19.44
N SER A 35 4.09 33.22 -18.17
CA SER A 35 4.97 34.22 -17.59
C SER A 35 5.34 33.83 -16.17
N ARG A 36 6.48 33.15 -16.06
CA ARG A 36 7.18 33.02 -14.80
C ARG A 36 7.86 34.37 -14.52
N PRO A 37 7.58 35.07 -13.41
CA PRO A 37 8.31 36.28 -13.06
C PRO A 37 9.81 35.95 -12.90
N PRO A 38 10.72 36.89 -13.23
CA PRO A 38 12.14 36.66 -13.09
C PRO A 38 12.49 36.38 -11.62
N LEU A 39 13.18 35.26 -11.39
CA LEU A 39 13.75 34.91 -10.08
C LEU A 39 14.71 36.00 -9.68
N LYS A 40 14.40 36.73 -8.62
CA LYS A 40 15.41 37.58 -7.93
C LYS A 40 16.43 36.61 -7.35
N VAL A 41 17.61 36.59 -7.94
CA VAL A 41 18.79 35.92 -7.37
C VAL A 41 19.25 36.78 -6.20
N GLU A 42 18.89 36.38 -5.00
CA GLU A 42 19.54 36.95 -3.79
C GLU A 42 20.93 36.36 -3.65
N PRO A 43 21.93 37.14 -3.19
CA PRO A 43 23.29 36.66 -3.07
C PRO A 43 23.34 35.48 -2.10
N ASN A 44 23.92 34.36 -2.57
CA ASN A 44 24.19 33.13 -1.86
C ASN A 44 24.91 33.40 -0.53
N THR A 45 24.15 33.50 0.55
CA THR A 45 24.69 33.19 1.87
C THR A 45 24.67 31.66 1.96
N PRO A 46 25.82 30.97 2.14
CA PRO A 46 25.82 29.56 2.38
C PRO A 46 24.97 29.31 3.65
N ALA A 47 23.81 28.68 3.50
CA ALA A 47 23.12 28.15 4.65
C ALA A 47 24.11 27.22 5.38
N PRO A 48 24.15 27.19 6.71
CA PRO A 48 24.94 26.21 7.43
C PRO A 48 24.52 24.85 6.92
N LEU A 49 25.49 24.05 6.48
CA LEU A 49 25.30 22.61 6.27
C LEU A 49 25.04 21.98 7.64
N GLU A 50 23.82 22.18 8.15
CA GLU A 50 23.30 21.35 9.20
C GLU A 50 23.22 19.96 8.54
N LYS A 51 24.23 19.13 8.86
CA LYS A 51 24.25 17.73 8.48
C LYS A 51 22.89 17.18 8.88
N ASP A 52 22.08 16.83 7.91
CA ASP A 52 20.93 15.94 8.07
C ASP A 52 21.45 14.58 8.57
N ILE A 53 21.82 14.53 9.84
CA ILE A 53 21.96 13.24 10.55
C ILE A 53 20.52 12.79 10.71
N PRO A 54 20.09 11.75 9.99
CA PRO A 54 18.73 11.25 10.16
C PRO A 54 18.52 10.97 11.64
N GLU A 55 17.54 11.63 12.26
CA GLU A 55 17.17 11.32 13.62
C GLU A 55 16.98 9.80 13.75
N PRO A 56 17.52 9.17 14.80
CA PRO A 56 17.40 7.73 14.97
C PRO A 56 15.92 7.35 15.04
N VAL A 57 15.50 6.47 14.14
CA VAL A 57 14.13 5.94 14.14
C VAL A 57 13.94 5.10 15.38
N ILE A 58 13.12 5.59 16.31
CA ILE A 58 12.88 4.94 17.60
C ILE A 58 11.55 4.18 17.55
N VAL A 59 11.56 2.93 18.01
CA VAL A 59 10.33 2.14 18.19
C VAL A 59 9.66 2.54 19.50
N THR A 60 8.49 3.12 19.40
CA THR A 60 7.66 3.55 20.54
C THR A 60 6.58 2.52 20.85
N GLU A 61 5.87 2.69 21.98
CA GLU A 61 4.67 1.88 22.25
C GLU A 61 3.60 2.11 21.18
N LYS A 62 3.48 3.34 20.68
CA LYS A 62 2.58 3.68 19.57
C LYS A 62 2.91 2.89 18.30
N THR A 63 4.19 2.68 18.02
CA THR A 63 4.64 1.85 16.89
C THR A 63 4.19 0.40 17.07
N ARG A 64 4.33 -0.15 18.29
CA ARG A 64 3.92 -1.52 18.63
C ARG A 64 2.41 -1.69 18.50
N GLU A 65 1.62 -0.74 19.03
CA GLU A 65 0.17 -0.70 18.86
C GLU A 65 -0.24 -0.65 17.39
N THR A 66 0.42 0.20 16.59
CA THR A 66 0.17 0.31 15.15
C THR A 66 0.41 -1.03 14.45
N TYR A 67 1.50 -1.72 14.78
CA TYR A 67 1.77 -3.06 14.27
C TYR A 67 0.67 -4.05 14.67
N GLN A 68 0.22 -4.03 15.92
CA GLN A 68 -0.85 -4.93 16.40
C GLN A 68 -2.16 -4.72 15.63
N TRP A 69 -2.51 -3.46 15.34
CA TRP A 69 -3.74 -3.14 14.63
C TRP A 69 -3.71 -3.49 13.14
N TYR A 70 -2.64 -3.12 12.44
CA TYR A 70 -2.60 -3.17 10.98
C TYR A 70 -1.84 -4.39 10.43
N CYS A 71 -0.86 -4.90 11.14
CA CYS A 71 0.06 -5.92 10.63
C CYS A 71 -0.20 -7.30 11.26
N ALA A 72 -0.45 -7.36 12.57
CA ALA A 72 -0.54 -8.61 13.32
C ALA A 72 -1.71 -9.50 12.88
N GLN A 73 -2.75 -8.93 12.27
CA GLN A 73 -3.88 -9.69 11.75
C GLN A 73 -3.44 -10.79 10.75
N CYS A 74 -2.37 -10.51 9.99
CA CYS A 74 -1.77 -11.46 9.06
C CYS A 74 -0.41 -11.97 9.56
N HIS A 75 0.45 -11.05 10.04
CA HIS A 75 1.82 -11.39 10.43
C HIS A 75 1.96 -11.99 11.83
N GLY A 76 0.88 -11.96 12.63
CA GLY A 76 0.88 -12.45 14.01
C GLY A 76 1.42 -11.44 15.01
N ILE A 77 0.95 -11.53 16.26
CA ILE A 77 1.33 -10.63 17.37
C ILE A 77 2.86 -10.62 17.61
N LYS A 78 3.50 -11.77 17.41
CA LYS A 78 4.95 -11.95 17.55
C LYS A 78 5.67 -11.95 16.17
N GLY A 79 5.00 -11.56 15.11
CA GLY A 79 5.59 -11.50 13.77
C GLY A 79 5.87 -12.84 13.10
N LYS A 80 5.32 -13.97 13.60
CA LYS A 80 5.63 -15.31 13.10
C LYS A 80 4.95 -15.68 11.77
N GLY A 81 4.10 -14.80 11.22
CA GLY A 81 3.27 -15.07 10.03
C GLY A 81 2.04 -15.93 10.36
N ASP A 82 1.66 -16.00 11.61
CA ASP A 82 0.62 -16.85 12.20
C ASP A 82 -0.62 -16.04 12.66
N GLY A 83 -0.84 -14.87 12.08
CA GLY A 83 -2.00 -14.04 12.38
C GLY A 83 -3.32 -14.73 12.00
N ILE A 84 -4.42 -14.28 12.60
CA ILE A 84 -5.75 -14.90 12.45
C ILE A 84 -6.19 -15.00 10.97
N ASN A 85 -5.76 -14.06 10.12
CA ASN A 85 -6.06 -14.03 8.70
C ASN A 85 -5.08 -14.85 7.85
N ALA A 86 -3.93 -15.29 8.40
CA ALA A 86 -2.89 -15.99 7.63
C ALA A 86 -3.40 -17.25 6.93
N LYS A 87 -4.28 -17.99 7.59
CA LYS A 87 -4.87 -19.25 7.06
C LYS A 87 -5.78 -19.06 5.84
N PHE A 88 -6.23 -17.85 5.58
CA PHE A 88 -7.10 -17.53 4.43
C PHE A 88 -6.33 -16.99 3.23
N LEU A 89 -5.02 -16.79 3.36
CA LEU A 89 -4.18 -16.24 2.31
C LEU A 89 -3.53 -17.37 1.48
N THR A 90 -3.61 -17.26 0.16
CA THR A 90 -2.95 -18.21 -0.76
C THR A 90 -1.43 -18.15 -0.67
N VAL A 91 -0.87 -16.97 -0.34
CA VAL A 91 0.55 -16.79 -0.07
C VAL A 91 0.72 -16.44 1.40
N PRO A 92 1.42 -17.28 2.18
CA PRO A 92 1.61 -17.03 3.60
C PRO A 92 2.30 -15.69 3.88
N PRO A 93 1.90 -14.97 4.93
CA PRO A 93 2.58 -13.75 5.36
C PRO A 93 4.04 -14.04 5.74
N ARG A 94 4.92 -13.06 5.51
CA ARG A 94 6.31 -13.19 5.94
C ARG A 94 6.41 -13.34 7.45
N ASN A 95 7.25 -14.27 7.86
CA ASN A 95 7.64 -14.40 9.25
C ASN A 95 8.75 -13.38 9.56
N HIS A 96 8.40 -12.37 10.34
CA HIS A 96 9.28 -11.27 10.75
C HIS A 96 10.30 -11.66 11.84
N THR A 97 10.36 -12.93 12.24
CA THR A 97 11.37 -13.44 13.17
C THR A 97 12.48 -14.23 12.47
N LYS A 98 12.46 -14.31 11.14
CA LYS A 98 13.43 -15.09 10.35
C LYS A 98 14.53 -14.17 9.81
N ALA A 99 15.58 -13.96 10.60
CA ALA A 99 16.71 -13.09 10.30
C ALA A 99 17.30 -13.35 8.91
N HIS A 100 17.68 -14.60 8.63
CA HIS A 100 18.40 -14.97 7.40
C HIS A 100 17.77 -14.50 6.09
N TYR A 101 16.43 -14.29 6.05
CA TYR A 101 15.75 -13.72 4.90
C TYR A 101 15.69 -12.20 5.00
N LEU A 102 15.41 -11.66 6.19
CA LEU A 102 15.16 -10.25 6.38
C LEU A 102 16.44 -9.42 6.25
N GLU A 103 17.59 -9.98 6.63
CA GLU A 103 18.91 -9.38 6.45
C GLU A 103 19.23 -9.09 4.97
N THR A 104 18.74 -9.94 4.04
CA THR A 104 18.96 -9.76 2.60
C THR A 104 18.12 -8.62 2.00
N ARG A 105 17.36 -7.91 2.81
CA ARG A 105 16.47 -6.81 2.40
C ARG A 105 16.88 -5.52 3.09
N THR A 106 16.96 -4.44 2.30
CA THR A 106 17.22 -3.12 2.84
C THR A 106 15.99 -2.57 3.56
N ASP A 107 16.18 -1.59 4.42
CA ASP A 107 15.07 -0.91 5.09
C ASP A 107 14.17 -0.19 4.08
N GLU A 108 14.73 0.32 2.99
CA GLU A 108 13.95 0.95 1.93
C GLU A 108 13.06 -0.07 1.21
N GLN A 109 13.53 -1.30 0.96
CA GLN A 109 12.70 -2.36 0.40
C GLN A 109 11.54 -2.75 1.33
N PHE A 110 11.73 -2.72 2.65
CA PHE A 110 10.63 -2.90 3.61
C PHE A 110 9.68 -1.72 3.59
N PHE A 111 10.21 -0.51 3.57
CA PHE A 111 9.42 0.70 3.47
C PHE A 111 8.52 0.68 2.23
N GLU A 112 9.08 0.38 1.07
CA GLU A 112 8.33 0.25 -0.19
C GLU A 112 7.24 -0.83 -0.13
N ALA A 113 7.57 -2.00 0.42
CA ALA A 113 6.63 -3.10 0.58
C ALA A 113 5.44 -2.71 1.47
N ILE A 114 5.68 -1.96 2.55
CA ILE A 114 4.63 -1.48 3.43
C ILE A 114 3.84 -0.35 2.77
N LYS A 115 4.53 0.63 2.21
CA LYS A 115 3.92 1.82 1.63
C LYS A 115 3.04 1.51 0.42
N PHE A 116 3.55 0.69 -0.51
CA PHE A 116 2.91 0.42 -1.79
C PHE A 116 2.28 -0.97 -1.90
N GLY A 117 2.41 -1.80 -0.85
CA GLY A 117 1.84 -3.14 -0.80
C GLY A 117 2.72 -4.22 -1.45
N GLY A 118 2.29 -5.48 -1.29
CA GLY A 118 3.09 -6.64 -1.71
C GLY A 118 3.39 -6.70 -3.21
N LEU A 119 2.51 -6.17 -4.06
CA LEU A 119 2.71 -6.16 -5.52
C LEU A 119 3.90 -5.29 -5.95
N SER A 120 4.16 -4.19 -5.25
CA SER A 120 5.26 -3.27 -5.59
C SER A 120 6.63 -3.93 -5.50
N VAL A 121 6.75 -4.96 -4.69
CA VAL A 121 7.99 -5.73 -4.49
C VAL A 121 7.92 -7.14 -5.08
N GLY A 122 7.04 -7.35 -6.07
CA GLY A 122 6.89 -8.62 -6.77
C GLY A 122 6.30 -9.75 -5.92
N ARG A 123 5.47 -9.41 -4.93
CA ARG A 123 4.78 -10.37 -4.05
C ARG A 123 3.28 -10.41 -4.35
N ALA A 124 2.54 -11.25 -3.62
CA ALA A 124 1.10 -11.37 -3.79
C ALA A 124 0.35 -10.10 -3.33
N PRO A 125 -0.84 -9.82 -3.92
CA PRO A 125 -1.65 -8.65 -3.60
C PRO A 125 -2.31 -8.68 -2.21
N CYS A 126 -2.15 -9.78 -1.48
CA CYS A 126 -2.78 -9.96 -0.16
C CYS A 126 -2.22 -9.02 0.93
N MET A 127 -1.04 -8.43 0.73
CA MET A 127 -0.54 -7.33 1.57
C MET A 127 -0.95 -6.01 0.94
N PRO A 128 -1.87 -5.24 1.55
CA PRO A 128 -2.33 -3.97 1.00
C PRO A 128 -1.27 -2.88 1.11
N ALA A 129 -1.46 -1.79 0.34
CA ALA A 129 -0.67 -0.58 0.45
C ALA A 129 -1.13 0.25 1.67
N TRP A 130 -0.21 0.63 2.53
CA TRP A 130 -0.50 1.39 3.74
C TRP A 130 -0.16 2.88 3.64
N GLY A 131 0.47 3.33 2.55
CA GLY A 131 0.91 4.71 2.37
C GLY A 131 -0.19 5.77 2.39
N ASN A 132 -1.46 5.38 2.15
CA ASN A 132 -2.61 6.29 2.27
C ASN A 132 -3.19 6.35 3.69
N THR A 133 -2.77 5.45 4.59
CA THR A 133 -3.29 5.31 5.95
C THR A 133 -2.24 5.71 6.99
N LEU A 134 -0.98 5.38 6.74
CA LEU A 134 0.14 5.62 7.63
C LEU A 134 1.11 6.63 7.01
N SER A 135 1.64 7.53 7.84
CA SER A 135 2.69 8.46 7.43
C SER A 135 4.00 7.73 7.12
N ASP A 136 4.87 8.35 6.33
CA ASP A 136 6.19 7.80 6.02
C ASP A 136 7.04 7.59 7.28
N SER A 137 6.96 8.49 8.27
CA SER A 137 7.62 8.31 9.56
C SER A 137 7.14 7.07 10.30
N THR A 138 5.81 6.87 10.38
CA THR A 138 5.22 5.67 11.00
C THR A 138 5.63 4.40 10.28
N ILE A 139 5.71 4.42 8.94
CA ILE A 139 6.18 3.27 8.17
C ILE A 139 7.65 2.96 8.48
N ARG A 140 8.53 3.97 8.59
CA ARG A 140 9.92 3.78 8.97
C ARG A 140 10.06 3.22 10.39
N GLU A 141 9.25 3.68 11.34
CA GLU A 141 9.19 3.08 12.67
C GLU A 141 8.77 1.60 12.64
N LEU A 142 7.79 1.24 11.79
CA LEU A 142 7.38 -0.16 11.60
C LEU A 142 8.50 -1.01 10.99
N VAL A 143 9.27 -0.47 10.04
CA VAL A 143 10.47 -1.14 9.51
C VAL A 143 11.46 -1.43 10.65
N ARG A 144 11.75 -0.43 11.50
CA ARG A 144 12.63 -0.62 12.66
C ARG A 144 12.09 -1.66 13.63
N TYR A 145 10.77 -1.67 13.88
CA TYR A 145 10.14 -2.69 14.71
C TYR A 145 10.28 -4.12 14.13
N ILE A 146 10.18 -4.26 12.80
CA ILE A 146 10.44 -5.55 12.14
C ILE A 146 11.89 -6.00 12.37
N ARG A 147 12.87 -5.07 12.34
CA ARG A 147 14.27 -5.37 12.68
C ARG A 147 14.43 -5.84 14.13
N GLU A 148 13.69 -5.24 15.07
CA GLU A 148 13.66 -5.73 16.46
C GLU A 148 13.09 -7.15 16.56
N LEU A 149 12.01 -7.47 15.82
CA LEU A 149 11.39 -8.78 15.83
C LEU A 149 12.33 -9.88 15.30
N CYS A 150 13.13 -9.60 14.27
CA CYS A 150 14.11 -10.54 13.75
C CYS A 150 15.44 -10.52 14.50
N GLN A 151 15.69 -9.50 15.32
CA GLN A 151 17.01 -9.23 15.91
C GLN A 151 18.09 -9.13 14.82
N CYS A 152 17.81 -8.45 13.72
CA CYS A 152 18.65 -8.38 12.55
C CYS A 152 18.68 -6.97 11.95
N GLU A 153 19.77 -6.66 11.24
CA GLU A 153 19.92 -5.45 10.44
C GLU A 153 20.03 -5.81 8.95
N ALA A 154 20.00 -4.82 8.08
CA ALA A 154 20.29 -5.02 6.66
C ALA A 154 21.78 -5.37 6.47
N LEU A 155 22.08 -6.31 5.58
CA LEU A 155 23.44 -6.64 5.19
C LEU A 155 24.03 -5.53 4.29
#